data_82a6ffca33ace90beb1b0b3c0f833d44
#
_entry.id   82a6ffca33ace90beb1b0b3c0f833d44
#
_cell.length_a   1.000
_cell.length_b   1.000
_cell.length_c   1.000
_cell.angle_alpha   90.00
_cell.angle_beta   90.00
_cell.angle_gamma   90.00
#
_symmetry.space_group_name_H-M   'P 1'
#
loop_
_entity.id
_entity.type
_entity.pdbx_description
1 polymer ?
#
loop_
_entity_poly.entity_id
_entity_poly.type
_entity_poly.pdbx_seq_one_letter_code
_entity_poly.pdbx_strand_id
1 'polypeptide(L)'
;YHTVQADAAFVLPDGGPLSGYSRKHGFPEAERVTGPDLMLALFARDNGLKHYFYGSSEETLALLKEKLAEKYPHLQIAGMVSPPFRELSEAEDKEMVDQINASGADIIWVGLGAPKQEKWMYAHKDHVNGVMIGVGAGFDYHAGNIKRAPGWMQKLSLEWLYRLLQDPKRLFKRYLVTNTRYPVSYTHLRAHE
;
A
#
# COMPACT_ATOMS: atom_id res chain seq x y z
N TYR A 1 -1.06 -14.65 -7.19
CA TYR A 1 -0.67 -13.24 -7.35
C TYR A 1 -1.10 -12.70 -8.71
N HIS A 2 -0.83 -13.41 -9.81
CA HIS A 2 -1.25 -13.02 -11.16
C HIS A 2 -2.76 -12.84 -11.29
N THR A 3 -3.56 -13.72 -10.71
CA THR A 3 -5.02 -13.63 -10.69
C THR A 3 -5.50 -12.33 -10.02
N VAL A 4 -4.90 -11.97 -8.88
CA VAL A 4 -5.24 -10.74 -8.16
C VAL A 4 -4.91 -9.49 -8.99
N GLN A 5 -3.76 -9.49 -9.66
CA GLN A 5 -3.35 -8.37 -10.50
C GLN A 5 -4.21 -8.23 -11.78
N ALA A 6 -4.60 -9.34 -12.38
CA ALA A 6 -5.42 -9.35 -13.58
C ALA A 6 -6.84 -8.81 -13.33
N ASP A 7 -7.32 -8.94 -12.10
CA ASP A 7 -8.67 -8.52 -11.69
C ASP A 7 -8.68 -7.14 -10.99
N ALA A 8 -7.50 -6.57 -10.74
CA ALA A 8 -7.40 -5.25 -10.15
C ALA A 8 -7.73 -4.16 -11.19
N ALA A 9 -8.51 -3.16 -10.78
CA ALA A 9 -8.82 -2.02 -11.64
C ALA A 9 -7.55 -1.25 -12.07
N PHE A 10 -6.58 -1.15 -11.15
CA PHE A 10 -5.28 -0.51 -11.41
C PHE A 10 -4.16 -1.25 -10.67
N VAL A 11 -3.03 -1.45 -11.35
CA VAL A 11 -1.78 -1.93 -10.77
C VAL A 11 -0.73 -0.84 -10.94
N LEU A 12 -0.34 -0.21 -9.84
CA LEU A 12 0.57 0.92 -9.85
C LEU A 12 2.02 0.47 -9.64
N PRO A 13 2.98 0.94 -10.45
CA PRO A 13 4.39 0.56 -10.34
C PRO A 13 5.05 1.27 -9.16
N ASP A 14 5.13 0.62 -8.00
CA ASP A 14 5.79 1.15 -6.80
C ASP A 14 7.33 1.17 -6.93
N GLY A 15 7.91 0.24 -7.66
CA GLY A 15 9.37 0.14 -7.84
C GLY A 15 9.91 0.97 -9.00
N GLY A 16 11.00 1.74 -8.78
CA GLY A 16 11.68 2.48 -9.85
C GLY A 16 12.11 1.62 -11.05
N PRO A 17 12.69 0.42 -10.86
CA PRO A 17 12.97 -0.50 -11.96
C PRO A 17 11.73 -0.90 -12.76
N LEU A 18 10.58 -1.09 -12.09
CA LEU A 18 9.33 -1.47 -12.75
C LEU A 18 8.78 -0.35 -13.63
N SER A 19 8.73 0.89 -13.12
CA SER A 19 8.31 2.05 -13.93
C SER A 19 9.27 2.32 -15.10
N GLY A 20 10.58 2.09 -14.88
CA GLY A 20 11.59 2.17 -15.94
C GLY A 20 11.40 1.12 -17.04
N TYR A 21 11.03 -0.09 -16.66
CA TYR A 21 10.68 -1.16 -17.60
C TYR A 21 9.42 -0.78 -18.40
N SER A 22 8.35 -0.35 -17.74
CA SER A 22 7.10 0.05 -18.39
C SER A 22 7.32 1.13 -19.44
N ARG A 23 8.15 2.16 -19.15
CA ARG A 23 8.47 3.21 -20.12
C ARG A 23 9.14 2.68 -21.37
N LYS A 24 9.99 1.67 -21.26
CA LYS A 24 10.69 1.05 -22.39
C LYS A 24 9.80 0.11 -23.23
N HIS A 25 8.64 -0.31 -22.66
CA HIS A 25 7.76 -1.31 -23.28
C HIS A 25 6.37 -0.74 -23.58
N GLY A 26 6.30 0.46 -24.12
CA GLY A 26 5.08 1.03 -24.66
C GLY A 26 4.27 1.93 -23.72
N PHE A 27 4.78 2.21 -22.51
CA PHE A 27 4.12 3.09 -21.55
C PHE A 27 5.04 4.27 -21.17
N PRO A 28 5.34 5.21 -22.09
CA PRO A 28 6.32 6.27 -21.87
C PRO A 28 5.99 7.17 -20.69
N GLU A 29 4.70 7.34 -20.37
CA GLU A 29 4.20 8.15 -19.25
C GLU A 29 4.17 7.40 -17.91
N ALA A 30 4.66 6.15 -17.86
CA ALA A 30 4.64 5.39 -16.62
C ALA A 30 5.57 6.00 -15.57
N GLU A 31 4.98 6.51 -14.51
CA GLU A 31 5.66 7.05 -13.36
C GLU A 31 5.65 6.08 -12.17
N ARG A 32 6.61 6.25 -11.27
CA ARG A 32 6.63 5.51 -10.02
C ARG A 32 5.57 6.08 -9.07
N VAL A 33 4.62 5.26 -8.67
CA VAL A 33 3.59 5.61 -7.67
C VAL A 33 3.73 4.71 -6.46
N THR A 34 4.13 5.27 -5.33
CA THR A 34 4.20 4.53 -4.06
C THR A 34 2.92 4.68 -3.27
N GLY A 35 2.59 3.69 -2.41
CA GLY A 35 1.45 3.79 -1.51
C GLY A 35 1.41 5.10 -0.70
N PRO A 36 2.49 5.49 0.00
CA PRO A 36 2.55 6.75 0.73
C PRO A 36 2.34 8.00 -0.13
N ASP A 37 2.85 8.04 -1.37
CA ASP A 37 2.69 9.19 -2.27
C ASP A 37 1.25 9.30 -2.76
N LEU A 38 0.61 8.16 -3.10
CA LEU A 38 -0.79 8.13 -3.47
C LEU A 38 -1.69 8.62 -2.32
N MET A 39 -1.41 8.18 -1.10
CA MET A 39 -2.10 8.67 0.10
C MET A 39 -1.98 10.20 0.22
N LEU A 40 -0.76 10.75 0.12
CA LEU A 40 -0.54 12.21 0.17
C LEU A 40 -1.33 12.95 -0.90
N ALA A 41 -1.30 12.46 -2.14
CA ALA A 41 -1.98 13.10 -3.25
C ALA A 41 -3.50 13.14 -3.06
N LEU A 42 -4.09 12.10 -2.44
CA LEU A 42 -5.52 12.03 -2.18
C LEU A 42 -5.90 12.82 -0.91
N PHE A 43 -5.09 12.80 0.14
CA PHE A 43 -5.33 13.57 1.37
C PHE A 43 -5.28 15.08 1.13
N ALA A 44 -4.43 15.53 0.20
CA ALA A 44 -4.31 16.95 -0.13
C ALA A 44 -5.53 17.49 -0.90
N ARG A 45 -6.42 16.62 -1.39
CA ARG A 45 -7.61 17.03 -2.15
C ARG A 45 -8.79 17.19 -1.22
N ASP A 46 -9.37 18.38 -1.20
CA ASP A 46 -10.68 18.63 -0.58
C ASP A 46 -11.79 18.28 -1.58
N ASN A 47 -12.10 16.99 -1.67
CA ASN A 47 -13.07 16.44 -2.62
C ASN A 47 -14.29 15.79 -1.94
N GLY A 48 -14.37 15.87 -0.61
CA GLY A 48 -15.45 15.32 0.19
C GLY A 48 -15.47 13.80 0.31
N LEU A 49 -14.46 13.09 -0.24
CA LEU A 49 -14.37 11.63 -0.12
C LEU A 49 -14.11 11.21 1.33
N LYS A 50 -14.77 10.14 1.73
CA LYS A 50 -14.63 9.54 3.06
C LYS A 50 -13.60 8.42 3.01
N HIS A 51 -12.66 8.47 3.94
CA HIS A 51 -11.53 7.54 4.02
C HIS A 51 -11.67 6.58 5.19
N TYR A 52 -11.47 5.30 4.94
CA TYR A 52 -11.41 4.26 5.96
C TYR A 52 -10.01 3.65 5.98
N PHE A 53 -9.47 3.36 7.17
CA PHE A 53 -8.13 2.79 7.33
C PHE A 53 -8.24 1.42 7.99
N TYR A 54 -7.82 0.39 7.27
CA TYR A 54 -7.89 -1.00 7.71
C TYR A 54 -6.50 -1.64 7.73
N GLY A 55 -6.00 -1.97 8.91
CA GLY A 55 -4.68 -2.57 9.09
C GLY A 55 -3.78 -1.84 10.07
N SER A 56 -2.50 -2.26 10.13
CA SER A 56 -1.49 -1.77 11.07
C SER A 56 -1.82 -2.05 12.55
N SER A 57 -1.13 -1.41 13.50
CA SER A 57 -1.44 -1.51 14.92
C SER A 57 -2.30 -0.34 15.40
N GLU A 58 -2.96 -0.52 16.54
CA GLU A 58 -3.77 0.55 17.16
C GLU A 58 -2.94 1.79 17.48
N GLU A 59 -1.69 1.60 17.93
CA GLU A 59 -0.77 2.71 18.21
C GLU A 59 -0.43 3.49 16.95
N THR A 60 -0.17 2.77 15.83
CA THR A 60 0.10 3.41 14.53
C THR A 60 -1.12 4.16 14.04
N LEU A 61 -2.33 3.60 14.17
CA LEU A 61 -3.57 4.27 13.77
C LEU A 61 -3.85 5.51 14.61
N ALA A 62 -3.58 5.49 15.92
CA ALA A 62 -3.72 6.64 16.79
C ALA A 62 -2.79 7.79 16.36
N LEU A 63 -1.51 7.51 16.13
CA LEU A 63 -0.54 8.48 15.63
C LEU A 63 -0.93 9.00 14.24
N LEU A 64 -1.36 8.10 13.35
CA LEU A 64 -1.83 8.48 12.02
C LEU A 64 -3.00 9.45 12.09
N LYS A 65 -3.99 9.17 12.94
CA LYS A 65 -5.16 10.03 13.14
C LYS A 65 -4.77 11.44 13.60
N GLU A 66 -3.86 11.52 14.57
CA GLU A 66 -3.34 12.80 15.06
C GLU A 66 -2.67 13.59 13.95
N LYS A 67 -1.75 12.96 13.20
CA LYS A 67 -1.01 13.60 12.10
C LYS A 67 -1.91 14.02 10.94
N LEU A 68 -2.93 13.23 10.63
CA LEU A 68 -3.90 13.57 9.60
C LEU A 68 -4.78 14.76 10.02
N ALA A 69 -5.24 14.79 11.27
CA ALA A 69 -6.03 15.91 11.79
C ALA A 69 -5.23 17.23 11.81
N GLU A 70 -3.92 17.15 12.15
CA GLU A 70 -3.02 18.31 12.12
C GLU A 70 -2.80 18.83 10.69
N LYS A 71 -2.53 17.94 9.75
CA LYS A 71 -2.05 18.30 8.42
C LYS A 71 -3.16 18.46 7.38
N TYR A 72 -4.26 17.72 7.54
CA TYR A 72 -5.38 17.65 6.61
C TYR A 72 -6.72 17.76 7.36
N PRO A 73 -7.04 18.91 7.96
CA PRO A 73 -8.24 19.08 8.81
C PRO A 73 -9.56 18.90 8.03
N HIS A 74 -9.53 18.97 6.70
CA HIS A 74 -10.67 18.75 5.81
C HIS A 74 -10.92 17.26 5.53
N LEU A 75 -9.96 16.37 5.86
CA LEU A 75 -10.05 14.96 5.53
C LEU A 75 -11.17 14.27 6.33
N GLN A 76 -12.12 13.66 5.62
CA GLN A 76 -13.19 12.93 6.23
C GLN A 76 -12.77 11.49 6.55
N ILE A 77 -12.49 11.21 7.83
CA ILE A 77 -12.13 9.87 8.29
C ILE A 77 -13.40 9.16 8.75
N ALA A 78 -13.88 8.19 7.97
CA ALA A 78 -15.08 7.40 8.25
C ALA A 78 -14.83 6.30 9.29
N GLY A 79 -13.59 5.82 9.41
CA GLY A 79 -13.20 4.84 10.40
C GLY A 79 -11.74 4.42 10.30
N MET A 80 -11.26 3.82 11.39
CA MET A 80 -9.89 3.29 11.49
C MET A 80 -9.93 2.03 12.34
N VAL A 81 -9.48 0.89 11.81
CA VAL A 81 -9.51 -0.41 12.51
C VAL A 81 -8.21 -1.17 12.34
N SER A 82 -7.68 -1.64 13.45
CA SER A 82 -6.56 -2.58 13.52
C SER A 82 -7.11 -3.99 13.71
N PRO A 83 -7.13 -4.84 12.66
CA PRO A 83 -7.56 -6.21 12.84
C PRO A 83 -6.52 -6.99 13.65
N PRO A 84 -6.91 -8.03 14.40
CA PRO A 84 -5.97 -8.88 15.12
C PRO A 84 -4.88 -9.45 14.21
N PHE A 85 -3.65 -9.60 14.76
CA PHE A 85 -2.50 -10.17 14.02
C PHE A 85 -2.58 -11.71 13.88
N ARG A 86 -3.78 -12.26 13.84
CA ARG A 86 -4.09 -13.67 13.56
C ARG A 86 -5.06 -13.79 12.40
N GLU A 87 -5.34 -15.00 11.99
CA GLU A 87 -6.46 -15.22 11.08
C GLU A 87 -7.79 -14.92 11.81
N LEU A 88 -8.67 -14.24 11.11
CA LEU A 88 -10.03 -13.98 11.59
C LEU A 88 -10.89 -15.21 11.34
N SER A 89 -11.84 -15.46 12.22
CA SER A 89 -12.95 -16.35 11.89
C SER A 89 -13.85 -15.72 10.83
N GLU A 90 -14.65 -16.52 10.14
CA GLU A 90 -15.59 -16.03 9.14
C GLU A 90 -16.58 -14.98 9.70
N ALA A 91 -16.99 -15.15 10.96
CA ALA A 91 -17.86 -14.20 11.63
C ALA A 91 -17.17 -12.86 11.90
N GLU A 92 -15.91 -12.88 12.39
CA GLU A 92 -15.12 -11.68 12.63
C GLU A 92 -14.79 -10.95 11.32
N ASP A 93 -14.44 -11.68 10.29
CA ASP A 93 -14.13 -11.12 8.98
C ASP A 93 -15.37 -10.45 8.35
N LYS A 94 -16.53 -11.12 8.43
CA LYS A 94 -17.80 -10.54 8.03
C LYS A 94 -18.15 -9.29 8.81
N GLU A 95 -17.94 -9.28 10.13
CA GLU A 95 -18.18 -8.10 10.97
C GLU A 95 -17.31 -6.92 10.54
N MET A 96 -16.02 -7.16 10.19
CA MET A 96 -15.14 -6.12 9.66
C MET A 96 -15.67 -5.54 8.35
N VAL A 97 -16.11 -6.38 7.44
CA VAL A 97 -16.71 -5.94 6.16
C VAL A 97 -17.98 -5.13 6.41
N ASP A 98 -18.87 -5.61 7.29
CA ASP A 98 -20.10 -4.91 7.64
C ASP A 98 -19.81 -3.53 8.27
N GLN A 99 -18.80 -3.40 9.13
CA GLN A 99 -18.35 -2.13 9.72
C GLN A 99 -17.83 -1.17 8.64
N ILE A 100 -16.99 -1.66 7.72
CA ILE A 100 -16.46 -0.86 6.60
C ILE A 100 -17.64 -0.33 5.76
N ASN A 101 -18.57 -1.19 5.38
CA ASN A 101 -19.71 -0.81 4.55
C ASN A 101 -20.66 0.17 5.27
N ALA A 102 -20.92 -0.05 6.55
CA ALA A 102 -21.74 0.84 7.37
C ALA A 102 -21.13 2.24 7.55
N SER A 103 -19.81 2.37 7.44
CA SER A 103 -19.11 3.67 7.53
C SER A 103 -19.41 4.60 6.35
N GLY A 104 -19.87 4.05 5.22
CA GLY A 104 -20.08 4.79 3.98
C GLY A 104 -18.80 5.37 3.39
N ALA A 105 -17.65 4.72 3.62
CA ALA A 105 -16.36 5.15 3.08
C ALA A 105 -16.30 4.95 1.56
N ASP A 106 -15.72 5.93 0.87
CA ASP A 106 -15.45 5.87 -0.57
C ASP A 106 -14.12 5.19 -0.88
N ILE A 107 -13.12 5.41 0.00
CA ILE A 107 -11.77 4.85 -0.14
C ILE A 107 -11.41 4.06 1.12
N ILE A 108 -11.03 2.81 0.92
CA ILE A 108 -10.56 1.91 1.97
C ILE A 108 -9.05 1.68 1.78
N TRP A 109 -8.27 2.29 2.64
CA TRP A 109 -6.83 2.08 2.69
C TRP A 109 -6.51 0.79 3.41
N VAL A 110 -5.80 -0.14 2.74
CA VAL A 110 -5.47 -1.45 3.30
C VAL A 110 -3.98 -1.53 3.62
N GLY A 111 -3.67 -1.54 4.90
CA GLY A 111 -2.31 -1.55 5.45
C GLY A 111 -1.93 -2.87 6.13
N LEU A 112 -2.32 -4.02 5.56
CA LEU A 112 -2.01 -5.36 6.11
C LEU A 112 -0.62 -5.89 5.70
N GLY A 113 0.03 -5.22 4.73
CA GLY A 113 1.27 -5.65 4.11
C GLY A 113 1.10 -6.77 3.07
N ALA A 114 2.02 -6.79 2.09
CA ALA A 114 2.03 -7.80 1.03
C ALA A 114 2.55 -9.16 1.55
N PRO A 115 1.99 -10.28 1.12
CA PRO A 115 0.88 -10.47 0.19
C PRO A 115 -0.50 -10.55 0.88
N LYS A 116 -0.61 -10.25 2.19
CA LYS A 116 -1.85 -10.41 2.95
C LYS A 116 -2.93 -9.42 2.48
N GLN A 117 -2.55 -8.18 2.22
CA GLN A 117 -3.47 -7.14 1.75
C GLN A 117 -4.08 -7.47 0.39
N GLU A 118 -3.28 -7.96 -0.56
CA GLU A 118 -3.75 -8.32 -1.90
C GLU A 118 -4.73 -9.50 -1.84
N LYS A 119 -4.45 -10.49 -1.00
CA LYS A 119 -5.34 -11.64 -0.78
C LYS A 119 -6.66 -11.21 -0.17
N TRP A 120 -6.61 -10.34 0.84
CA TRP A 120 -7.80 -9.85 1.52
C TRP A 120 -8.66 -9.00 0.58
N MET A 121 -8.07 -8.04 -0.13
CA MET A 121 -8.80 -7.22 -1.11
C MET A 121 -9.44 -8.07 -2.20
N TYR A 122 -8.75 -9.10 -2.70
CA TYR A 122 -9.29 -9.99 -3.70
C TYR A 122 -10.47 -10.83 -3.18
N ALA A 123 -10.37 -11.33 -1.96
CA ALA A 123 -11.47 -12.09 -1.34
C ALA A 123 -12.72 -11.24 -1.09
N HIS A 124 -12.55 -9.93 -0.89
CA HIS A 124 -13.64 -9.02 -0.51
C HIS A 124 -14.08 -8.04 -1.60
N LYS A 125 -13.55 -8.16 -2.83
CA LYS A 125 -13.85 -7.22 -3.92
C LYS A 125 -15.32 -7.07 -4.26
N ASP A 126 -16.10 -8.13 -4.05
CA ASP A 126 -17.54 -8.17 -4.33
C ASP A 126 -18.40 -7.91 -3.06
N HIS A 127 -17.77 -7.69 -1.91
CA HIS A 127 -18.43 -7.54 -0.61
C HIS A 127 -18.18 -6.18 0.04
N VAL A 128 -17.08 -5.51 -0.28
CA VAL A 128 -16.75 -4.19 0.25
C VAL A 128 -17.22 -3.10 -0.71
N ASN A 129 -18.03 -2.16 -0.17
CA ASN A 129 -18.45 -0.97 -0.90
C ASN A 129 -17.32 0.09 -0.86
N GLY A 130 -16.93 0.58 -2.04
CA GLY A 130 -15.87 1.57 -2.18
C GLY A 130 -14.58 1.02 -2.79
N VAL A 131 -13.59 1.88 -2.96
CA VAL A 131 -12.33 1.54 -3.62
C VAL A 131 -11.30 1.09 -2.59
N MET A 132 -10.89 -0.16 -2.64
CA MET A 132 -9.83 -0.70 -1.79
C MET A 132 -8.45 -0.43 -2.39
N ILE A 133 -7.52 0.14 -1.61
CA ILE A 133 -6.17 0.49 -2.05
C ILE A 133 -5.14 -0.10 -1.08
N GLY A 134 -4.35 -1.05 -1.55
CA GLY A 134 -3.25 -1.65 -0.78
C GLY A 134 -2.04 -0.72 -0.72
N VAL A 135 -1.70 -0.25 0.47
CA VAL A 135 -0.62 0.74 0.69
C VAL A 135 0.54 0.21 1.54
N GLY A 136 0.47 -1.02 1.99
CA GLY A 136 1.53 -1.65 2.79
C GLY A 136 1.89 -0.83 4.02
N ALA A 137 3.14 -0.36 4.10
CA ALA A 137 3.64 0.45 5.20
C ALA A 137 3.25 1.94 5.11
N GLY A 138 2.29 2.31 4.26
CA GLY A 138 1.85 3.70 4.09
C GLY A 138 1.43 4.36 5.40
N PHE A 139 0.75 3.62 6.27
CA PHE A 139 0.32 4.12 7.57
C PHE A 139 1.50 4.47 8.47
N ASP A 140 2.52 3.62 8.52
CA ASP A 140 3.73 3.86 9.32
C ASP A 140 4.51 5.09 8.84
N TYR A 141 4.53 5.35 7.52
CA TYR A 141 5.14 6.56 6.98
C TYR A 141 4.39 7.82 7.41
N HIS A 142 3.07 7.82 7.34
CA HIS A 142 2.27 9.00 7.69
C HIS A 142 2.11 9.18 9.20
N ALA A 143 2.16 8.11 9.98
CA ALA A 143 2.24 8.14 11.44
C ALA A 143 3.61 8.66 11.96
N GLY A 144 4.65 8.62 11.09
CA GLY A 144 6.01 9.03 11.46
C GLY A 144 6.87 7.91 12.04
N ASN A 145 6.39 6.67 12.09
CA ASN A 145 7.14 5.51 12.60
C ASN A 145 8.32 5.15 11.68
N ILE A 146 8.18 5.40 10.39
CA ILE A 146 9.20 5.15 9.37
C ILE A 146 9.58 6.47 8.70
N LYS A 147 10.87 6.79 8.70
CA LYS A 147 11.39 7.96 7.98
C LYS A 147 11.52 7.65 6.49
N ARG A 148 11.09 8.58 5.64
CA ARG A 148 11.31 8.46 4.20
C ARG A 148 12.78 8.69 3.86
N ALA A 149 13.24 7.99 2.84
CA ALA A 149 14.55 8.23 2.28
C ALA A 149 14.67 9.68 1.77
N PRO A 150 15.85 10.30 1.87
CA PRO A 150 16.09 11.60 1.24
C PRO A 150 15.73 11.58 -0.25
N GLY A 151 15.27 12.74 -0.78
CA GLY A 151 14.75 12.80 -2.16
C GLY A 151 15.75 12.33 -3.24
N TRP A 152 17.06 12.55 -3.04
CA TRP A 152 18.07 12.04 -3.95
C TRP A 152 18.16 10.50 -3.98
N MET A 153 17.97 9.84 -2.81
CA MET A 153 17.91 8.37 -2.75
C MET A 153 16.64 7.83 -3.43
N GLN A 154 15.53 8.52 -3.27
CA GLN A 154 14.28 8.16 -3.95
C GLN A 154 14.44 8.25 -5.48
N LYS A 155 15.06 9.34 -5.99
CA LYS A 155 15.35 9.53 -7.43
C LYS A 155 16.28 8.45 -7.99
N LEU A 156 17.24 7.97 -7.18
CA LEU A 156 18.15 6.89 -7.56
C LEU A 156 17.59 5.49 -7.31
N SER A 157 16.30 5.37 -6.92
CA SER A 157 15.67 4.08 -6.56
C SER A 157 16.37 3.35 -5.40
N LEU A 158 17.04 4.07 -4.49
CA LEU A 158 17.77 3.55 -3.33
C LEU A 158 16.93 3.56 -2.03
N GLU A 159 15.64 3.82 -2.11
CA GLU A 159 14.76 3.86 -0.93
C GLU A 159 14.74 2.52 -0.18
N TRP A 160 14.81 1.39 -0.91
CA TRP A 160 14.91 0.06 -0.32
C TRP A 160 16.16 -0.11 0.56
N LEU A 161 17.31 0.48 0.16
CA LEU A 161 18.53 0.43 0.93
C LEU A 161 18.41 1.27 2.22
N TYR A 162 17.81 2.44 2.12
CA TYR A 162 17.53 3.29 3.27
C TYR A 162 16.62 2.57 4.29
N ARG A 163 15.59 1.89 3.83
CA ARG A 163 14.71 1.07 4.68
C ARG A 163 15.44 -0.11 5.30
N LEU A 164 16.32 -0.76 4.53
CA LEU A 164 17.14 -1.87 5.04
C LEU A 164 18.03 -1.41 6.20
N LEU A 165 18.59 -0.21 6.12
CA LEU A 165 19.41 0.37 7.19
C LEU A 165 18.60 0.70 8.44
N GLN A 166 17.31 1.04 8.31
CA GLN A 166 16.42 1.30 9.45
C GLN A 166 15.96 0.02 10.15
N ASP A 167 15.70 -1.06 9.40
CA ASP A 167 15.21 -2.35 9.93
C ASP A 167 15.90 -3.54 9.24
N PRO A 168 17.23 -3.74 9.51
CA PRO A 168 17.99 -4.77 8.83
C PRO A 168 17.53 -6.19 9.15
N LYS A 169 17.13 -6.47 10.41
CA LYS A 169 16.74 -7.82 10.84
C LYS A 169 15.53 -8.34 10.07
N ARG A 170 14.53 -7.50 9.87
CA ARG A 170 13.28 -7.88 9.20
C ARG A 170 13.41 -7.87 7.68
N LEU A 171 14.15 -6.90 7.12
CA LEU A 171 14.13 -6.65 5.69
C LEU A 171 15.26 -7.36 4.93
N PHE A 172 16.36 -7.74 5.57
CA PHE A 172 17.52 -8.35 4.90
C PHE A 172 17.15 -9.61 4.11
N LYS A 173 16.52 -10.58 4.77
CA LYS A 173 16.12 -11.85 4.10
C LYS A 173 15.14 -11.60 2.96
N ARG A 174 14.16 -10.70 3.18
CA ARG A 174 13.17 -10.33 2.16
C ARG A 174 13.84 -9.72 0.94
N TYR A 175 14.70 -8.73 1.14
CA TYR A 175 15.38 -8.04 0.02
C TYR A 175 16.40 -8.91 -0.69
N LEU A 176 17.12 -9.78 0.03
CA LEU A 176 18.02 -10.74 -0.59
C LEU A 176 17.24 -11.62 -1.59
N VAL A 177 16.10 -12.18 -1.17
CA VAL A 177 15.28 -13.04 -2.03
C VAL A 177 14.65 -12.28 -3.19
N THR A 178 14.08 -11.11 -2.94
CA THR A 178 13.40 -10.33 -3.99
C THR A 178 14.36 -9.73 -5.00
N ASN A 179 15.47 -9.17 -4.55
CA ASN A 179 16.44 -8.54 -5.45
C ASN A 179 17.24 -9.56 -6.29
N THR A 180 17.38 -10.80 -5.81
CA THR A 180 18.00 -11.87 -6.62
C THR A 180 17.03 -12.47 -7.63
N ARG A 181 15.73 -12.55 -7.31
CA ARG A 181 14.73 -13.09 -8.23
C ARG A 181 14.33 -12.13 -9.34
N TYR A 182 14.32 -10.83 -9.09
CA TYR A 182 13.90 -9.83 -10.07
C TYR A 182 14.74 -9.85 -11.36
N PRO A 183 16.09 -9.87 -11.34
CA PRO A 183 16.90 -9.96 -12.56
C PRO A 183 16.66 -11.25 -13.33
N VAL A 184 16.46 -12.37 -12.63
CA VAL A 184 16.19 -13.70 -13.26
C VAL A 184 14.86 -13.66 -14.00
N SER A 185 13.79 -13.15 -13.37
CA SER A 185 12.48 -13.03 -14.02
C SER A 185 12.52 -12.08 -15.23
N TYR A 186 13.29 -11.01 -15.15
CA TYR A 186 13.49 -10.05 -16.23
C TYR A 186 14.22 -10.65 -17.45
N THR A 187 15.28 -11.46 -17.20
CA THR A 187 16.02 -12.15 -18.25
C THR A 187 15.19 -13.23 -18.94
N HIS A 188 14.33 -13.94 -18.18
CA HIS A 188 13.42 -14.92 -18.77
C HIS A 188 12.34 -14.31 -19.67
N LEU A 189 11.78 -13.15 -19.30
CA LEU A 189 10.83 -12.44 -20.16
C LEU A 189 11.47 -12.01 -21.50
N ARG A 190 12.74 -11.59 -21.47
CA ARG A 190 13.48 -11.24 -22.70
C ARG A 190 13.83 -12.43 -23.61
N ALA A 191 13.91 -13.64 -23.04
CA ALA A 191 14.25 -14.84 -23.83
C ALA A 191 13.04 -15.41 -24.62
N HIS A 192 11.85 -14.87 -24.41
CA HIS A 192 10.61 -15.28 -25.06
C HIS A 192 10.02 -14.22 -26.00
N GLU A 193 10.69 -13.07 -26.17
CA GLU A 193 10.46 -12.06 -27.23
C GLU A 193 11.40 -12.35 -28.43
#